data_71edaafbbd2090003e866f1319c2be51
#
_entry.id   71edaafbbd2090003e866f1319c2be51
#
_cell.length_a   1.000
_cell.length_b   1.000
_cell.length_c   1.000
_cell.angle_alpha   90.00
_cell.angle_beta   90.00
_cell.angle_gamma   90.00
#
_symmetry.space_group_name_H-M   'P 1'
#
loop_
_entity.id
_entity.type
_entity.pdbx_description
1 polymer ?
#
loop_
_entity_poly.entity_id
_entity_poly.type
_entity_poly.pdbx_seq_one_letter_code
_entity_poly.pdbx_strand_id
1 'polypeptide(L)'
;MIIAGMFFAGDLVAQCKGDFGADKPAAELKIALYGDAYRAQKYQEARAPLHWLLTHAPKVSTKIYVDGVDIYDKLASAETDPAKKQILIDSVMAVYDMRVANCGDEAQVVGRKANSMFKYYYKDKAKLPAVVAIFDRAYELNKENMMESNLDLYMKSVQLNASFNKGSMTDDQILERYDNINAIIDAKTKKALDAGKAADADKLKAIRAKVDESLSASPVKFDCPMVKSKLEPKFRQNPTDQALAKKILHSCFKANVLMIHCGWRPVKWLRTLNQKTLV
;
A
#
# COMPACT_ATOMS: atom_id res chain seq x y z
N MET A 1 23.33 -12.40 42.99
CA MET A 1 22.83 -11.08 42.61
C MET A 1 23.17 -10.87 41.13
N ILE A 2 22.23 -11.19 40.25
CA ILE A 2 22.44 -11.16 38.78
C ILE A 2 21.76 -9.87 38.29
N ILE A 3 22.56 -8.90 37.84
CA ILE A 3 22.07 -7.65 37.27
C ILE A 3 21.69 -7.94 35.82
N ALA A 4 20.40 -8.05 35.54
CA ALA A 4 19.88 -8.11 34.19
C ALA A 4 20.00 -6.72 33.56
N GLY A 5 20.97 -6.56 32.65
CA GLY A 5 21.11 -5.39 31.82
C GLY A 5 19.93 -5.31 30.84
N MET A 6 19.01 -4.37 31.07
CA MET A 6 18.03 -3.95 30.06
C MET A 6 18.78 -3.25 28.92
N PHE A 7 18.96 -3.95 27.81
CA PHE A 7 19.28 -3.30 26.55
C PHE A 7 18.02 -2.56 26.08
N PHE A 8 17.96 -1.26 26.34
CA PHE A 8 17.10 -0.36 25.58
C PHE A 8 17.64 -0.33 24.15
N ALA A 9 16.99 -1.07 23.26
CA ALA A 9 17.11 -0.81 21.84
C ALA A 9 16.46 0.57 21.61
N GLY A 10 17.26 1.63 21.75
CA GLY A 10 16.88 2.97 21.35
C GLY A 10 16.63 2.91 19.83
N ASP A 11 15.44 3.33 19.40
CA ASP A 11 15.14 3.59 18.01
C ASP A 11 16.24 4.47 17.43
N LEU A 12 17.19 3.86 16.73
CA LEU A 12 18.10 4.55 15.83
C LEU A 12 17.24 5.12 14.69
N VAL A 13 16.60 6.25 14.92
CA VAL A 13 16.05 7.07 13.86
C VAL A 13 17.25 7.48 13.03
N ALA A 14 17.54 6.71 12.00
CA ALA A 14 18.60 6.99 11.08
C ALA A 14 18.31 8.34 10.43
N GLN A 15 19.17 9.30 10.71
CA GLN A 15 18.98 10.67 10.28
C GLN A 15 19.99 11.00 9.20
N CYS A 16 19.50 11.07 7.94
CA CYS A 16 20.23 11.77 6.91
C CYS A 16 20.16 13.28 7.19
N LYS A 17 21.10 13.81 7.97
CA LYS A 17 21.17 15.23 8.31
C LYS A 17 22.60 15.73 8.33
N GLY A 18 22.93 16.53 7.30
CA GLY A 18 24.10 17.39 7.32
C GLY A 18 25.46 16.70 7.15
N ASP A 19 25.50 15.43 6.76
CA ASP A 19 26.74 14.76 6.39
C ASP A 19 27.03 15.00 4.91
N PHE A 20 27.92 15.96 4.68
CA PHE A 20 28.32 16.40 3.32
C PHE A 20 29.35 15.49 2.66
N GLY A 21 29.74 14.40 3.31
CA GLY A 21 30.80 13.51 2.82
C GLY A 21 32.21 14.17 2.91
N ALA A 22 33.12 13.68 2.10
CA ALA A 22 34.52 14.10 2.14
C ALA A 22 34.76 15.51 1.55
N ASP A 23 33.88 16.01 0.66
CA ASP A 23 34.01 17.30 -0.02
C ASP A 23 32.75 18.15 0.18
N LYS A 24 32.72 18.87 1.29
CA LYS A 24 31.59 19.73 1.63
C LYS A 24 31.34 20.85 0.60
N PRO A 25 32.36 21.61 0.10
CA PRO A 25 32.14 22.61 -0.94
C PRO A 25 31.52 22.02 -2.19
N ALA A 26 32.00 20.89 -2.69
CA ALA A 26 31.40 20.22 -3.85
C ALA A 26 29.96 19.77 -3.58
N ALA A 27 29.66 19.23 -2.38
CA ALA A 27 28.31 18.84 -2.02
C ALA A 27 27.35 20.03 -2.00
N GLU A 28 27.74 21.17 -1.41
CA GLU A 28 26.95 22.40 -1.38
C GLU A 28 26.68 22.92 -2.80
N LEU A 29 27.70 22.93 -3.68
CA LEU A 29 27.53 23.30 -5.09
C LEU A 29 26.52 22.34 -5.80
N LYS A 30 26.63 21.02 -5.58
CA LYS A 30 25.72 20.05 -6.21
C LYS A 30 24.30 20.18 -5.70
N ILE A 31 24.10 20.49 -4.40
CA ILE A 31 22.79 20.78 -3.82
C ILE A 31 22.15 22.00 -4.52
N ALA A 32 22.91 23.07 -4.71
CA ALA A 32 22.42 24.26 -5.41
C ALA A 32 22.04 23.92 -6.87
N LEU A 33 22.92 23.27 -7.60
CA LEU A 33 22.72 22.95 -9.03
C LEU A 33 21.51 22.06 -9.26
N TYR A 34 21.37 20.93 -8.53
CA TYR A 34 20.19 20.09 -8.72
C TYR A 34 18.91 20.76 -8.23
N GLY A 35 19.00 21.51 -7.13
CA GLY A 35 17.85 22.20 -6.55
C GLY A 35 17.32 23.32 -7.46
N ASP A 36 18.19 24.07 -8.12
CA ASP A 36 17.78 25.09 -9.09
C ASP A 36 17.17 24.46 -10.35
N ALA A 37 17.81 23.43 -10.90
CA ALA A 37 17.28 22.67 -12.03
C ALA A 37 15.94 22.01 -11.71
N TYR A 38 15.79 21.42 -10.52
CA TYR A 38 14.54 20.81 -10.07
C TYR A 38 13.41 21.82 -9.95
N ARG A 39 13.64 22.97 -9.29
CA ARG A 39 12.64 24.05 -9.19
C ARG A 39 12.23 24.59 -10.55
N ALA A 40 13.18 24.66 -11.48
CA ALA A 40 12.95 25.06 -12.87
C ALA A 40 12.32 23.94 -13.73
N GLN A 41 12.01 22.77 -13.16
CA GLN A 41 11.47 21.56 -13.83
C GLN A 41 12.38 21.01 -14.95
N LYS A 42 13.67 21.36 -14.91
CA LYS A 42 14.71 20.88 -15.82
C LYS A 42 15.30 19.55 -15.31
N TYR A 43 14.45 18.52 -15.27
CA TYR A 43 14.78 17.25 -14.62
C TYR A 43 16.02 16.58 -15.22
N GLN A 44 16.26 16.71 -16.53
CA GLN A 44 17.44 16.15 -17.15
C GLN A 44 18.74 16.83 -16.68
N GLU A 45 18.71 18.15 -16.46
CA GLU A 45 19.85 18.90 -15.92
C GLU A 45 20.09 18.57 -14.43
N ALA A 46 19.03 18.27 -13.69
CA ALA A 46 19.09 17.91 -12.27
C ALA A 46 19.77 16.54 -12.02
N ARG A 47 19.77 15.62 -12.99
CA ARG A 47 20.25 14.22 -12.79
C ARG A 47 21.71 14.13 -12.38
N ALA A 48 22.61 14.78 -13.09
CA ALA A 48 24.05 14.64 -12.86
C ALA A 48 24.47 15.14 -11.46
N PRO A 49 24.09 16.37 -11.02
CA PRO A 49 24.41 16.83 -9.69
C PRO A 49 23.72 16.02 -8.59
N LEU A 50 22.47 15.56 -8.79
CA LEU A 50 21.78 14.67 -7.86
C LEU A 50 22.50 13.32 -7.73
N HIS A 51 22.89 12.69 -8.84
CA HIS A 51 23.61 11.41 -8.82
C HIS A 51 24.92 11.54 -8.06
N TRP A 52 25.65 12.65 -8.24
CA TRP A 52 26.86 12.92 -7.47
C TRP A 52 26.57 12.93 -5.95
N LEU A 53 25.50 13.60 -5.51
CA LEU A 53 25.10 13.63 -4.09
C LEU A 53 24.74 12.27 -3.56
N LEU A 54 23.94 11.49 -4.30
CA LEU A 54 23.56 10.12 -3.93
C LEU A 54 24.76 9.20 -3.75
N THR A 55 25.90 9.51 -4.41
CA THR A 55 27.11 8.70 -4.38
C THR A 55 28.13 9.19 -3.34
N HIS A 56 28.34 10.51 -3.24
CA HIS A 56 29.44 11.09 -2.46
C HIS A 56 29.00 11.74 -1.14
N ALA A 57 27.73 12.12 -1.03
CA ALA A 57 27.15 12.72 0.17
C ALA A 57 25.75 12.12 0.48
N PRO A 58 25.62 10.77 0.57
CA PRO A 58 24.32 10.11 0.63
C PRO A 58 23.53 10.42 1.93
N LYS A 59 24.20 10.88 2.97
CA LYS A 59 23.58 11.25 4.26
C LYS A 59 23.36 12.73 4.46
N VAL A 60 23.53 13.54 3.42
CA VAL A 60 23.40 15.00 3.52
C VAL A 60 21.97 15.43 3.86
N SER A 61 20.96 14.79 3.26
CA SER A 61 19.55 15.08 3.52
C SER A 61 18.65 13.99 2.94
N THR A 62 17.54 13.65 3.61
CA THR A 62 16.47 12.82 3.03
C THR A 62 15.85 13.47 1.77
N LYS A 63 15.96 14.79 1.63
CA LYS A 63 15.40 15.53 0.49
C LYS A 63 15.99 15.09 -0.87
N ILE A 64 17.29 14.74 -0.93
CA ILE A 64 17.90 14.26 -2.19
C ILE A 64 17.24 12.98 -2.71
N TYR A 65 16.71 12.13 -1.83
CA TYR A 65 15.98 10.93 -2.18
C TYR A 65 14.54 11.23 -2.61
N VAL A 66 13.85 12.13 -1.89
CA VAL A 66 12.48 12.55 -2.22
C VAL A 66 12.45 13.20 -3.61
N ASP A 67 13.30 14.19 -3.84
CA ASP A 67 13.42 14.88 -5.11
C ASP A 67 13.95 13.92 -6.20
N GLY A 68 14.85 13.00 -5.84
CA GLY A 68 15.41 12.01 -6.74
C GLY A 68 14.34 11.08 -7.32
N VAL A 69 13.43 10.57 -6.46
CA VAL A 69 12.29 9.79 -6.91
C VAL A 69 11.43 10.59 -7.89
N ASP A 70 11.11 11.86 -7.57
CA ASP A 70 10.28 12.69 -8.46
C ASP A 70 10.98 13.00 -9.78
N ILE A 71 12.28 13.33 -9.76
CA ILE A 71 13.07 13.58 -10.97
C ILE A 71 13.05 12.36 -11.90
N TYR A 72 13.40 11.17 -11.38
CA TYR A 72 13.43 9.98 -12.21
C TYR A 72 12.02 9.53 -12.64
N ASP A 73 10.99 9.75 -11.82
CA ASP A 73 9.59 9.47 -12.16
C ASP A 73 9.08 10.38 -13.30
N LYS A 74 9.41 11.67 -13.27
CA LYS A 74 9.08 12.62 -14.35
C LYS A 74 9.78 12.26 -15.65
N LEU A 75 11.08 11.94 -15.58
CA LEU A 75 11.85 11.50 -16.74
C LEU A 75 11.32 10.20 -17.33
N ALA A 76 11.00 9.18 -16.48
CA ALA A 76 10.42 7.93 -16.91
C ALA A 76 9.02 8.13 -17.55
N SER A 77 8.24 9.07 -17.03
CA SER A 77 6.91 9.38 -17.57
C SER A 77 6.98 10.06 -18.96
N ALA A 78 8.02 10.85 -19.20
CA ALA A 78 8.24 11.54 -20.49
C ALA A 78 8.99 10.69 -21.53
N GLU A 79 9.68 9.61 -21.09
CA GLU A 79 10.48 8.77 -21.99
C GLU A 79 9.59 7.87 -22.84
N THR A 80 9.83 7.85 -24.14
CA THR A 80 9.09 7.05 -25.11
C THR A 80 9.79 5.76 -25.53
N ASP A 81 11.14 5.72 -25.42
CA ASP A 81 11.92 4.50 -25.66
C ASP A 81 11.75 3.54 -24.49
N PRO A 82 11.22 2.32 -24.71
CA PRO A 82 10.93 1.39 -23.62
C PRO A 82 12.16 0.97 -22.81
N ALA A 83 13.33 0.83 -23.46
CA ALA A 83 14.56 0.41 -22.79
C ALA A 83 15.09 1.54 -21.88
N LYS A 84 15.13 2.77 -22.39
CA LYS A 84 15.52 3.94 -21.59
C LYS A 84 14.55 4.21 -20.45
N LYS A 85 13.24 4.07 -20.73
CA LYS A 85 12.21 4.18 -19.70
C LYS A 85 12.40 3.18 -18.57
N GLN A 86 12.73 1.93 -18.89
CA GLN A 86 12.99 0.91 -17.86
C GLN A 86 14.19 1.29 -16.99
N ILE A 87 15.28 1.80 -17.57
CA ILE A 87 16.44 2.28 -16.80
C ILE A 87 16.06 3.40 -15.83
N LEU A 88 15.17 4.31 -16.25
CA LEU A 88 14.69 5.38 -15.38
C LEU A 88 13.78 4.85 -14.26
N ILE A 89 12.92 3.88 -14.54
CA ILE A 89 12.10 3.19 -13.54
C ILE A 89 12.98 2.45 -12.52
N ASP A 90 14.00 1.75 -12.99
CA ASP A 90 14.98 1.06 -12.11
C ASP A 90 15.71 2.08 -11.23
N SER A 91 15.99 3.27 -11.75
CA SER A 91 16.57 4.38 -10.97
C SER A 91 15.61 4.87 -9.89
N VAL A 92 14.29 4.98 -10.15
CA VAL A 92 13.28 5.28 -9.12
C VAL A 92 13.35 4.27 -7.98
N MET A 93 13.40 2.97 -8.31
CA MET A 93 13.44 1.89 -7.31
C MET A 93 14.75 1.93 -6.52
N ALA A 94 15.87 2.15 -7.20
CA ALA A 94 17.18 2.24 -6.56
C ALA A 94 17.28 3.41 -5.57
N VAL A 95 16.70 4.57 -5.90
CA VAL A 95 16.67 5.74 -5.00
C VAL A 95 15.93 5.44 -3.69
N TYR A 96 14.82 4.69 -3.73
CA TYR A 96 14.15 4.24 -2.52
C TYR A 96 15.05 3.31 -1.68
N ASP A 97 15.72 2.34 -2.31
CA ASP A 97 16.60 1.41 -1.61
C ASP A 97 17.82 2.13 -1.01
N MET A 98 18.41 3.06 -1.75
CA MET A 98 19.50 3.89 -1.25
C MET A 98 19.07 4.74 -0.04
N ARG A 99 17.84 5.26 -0.03
CA ARG A 99 17.31 6.01 1.12
C ARG A 99 17.21 5.10 2.34
N VAL A 100 16.65 3.91 2.21
CA VAL A 100 16.56 2.94 3.31
C VAL A 100 17.94 2.59 3.84
N ALA A 101 18.88 2.28 2.94
CA ALA A 101 20.24 1.88 3.30
C ALA A 101 21.01 3.00 4.03
N ASN A 102 20.86 4.24 3.62
CA ASN A 102 21.62 5.37 4.16
C ASN A 102 20.91 6.09 5.31
N CYS A 103 19.57 6.16 5.29
CA CYS A 103 18.78 6.91 6.27
C CYS A 103 17.99 6.02 7.24
N GLY A 104 17.80 4.72 6.95
CA GLY A 104 17.18 3.74 7.85
C GLY A 104 15.68 3.93 8.11
N ASP A 105 14.97 4.75 7.34
CA ASP A 105 13.56 5.05 7.53
C ASP A 105 12.62 4.16 6.69
N GLU A 106 12.90 2.84 6.67
CA GLU A 106 12.19 1.85 5.84
C GLU A 106 10.68 1.92 5.99
N ALA A 107 10.16 2.02 7.22
CA ALA A 107 8.72 2.08 7.47
C ALA A 107 8.02 3.24 6.74
N GLN A 108 8.70 4.39 6.61
CA GLN A 108 8.17 5.56 5.89
C GLN A 108 8.32 5.43 4.37
N VAL A 109 9.35 4.71 3.91
CA VAL A 109 9.74 4.62 2.49
C VAL A 109 8.99 3.51 1.78
N VAL A 110 8.82 2.36 2.43
CA VAL A 110 8.29 1.14 1.81
C VAL A 110 6.91 1.33 1.17
N GLY A 111 6.02 2.07 1.82
CA GLY A 111 4.69 2.37 1.28
C GLY A 111 4.74 3.23 0.01
N ARG A 112 5.66 4.20 -0.05
CA ARG A 112 5.88 5.03 -1.24
C ARG A 112 6.48 4.20 -2.38
N LYS A 113 7.44 3.33 -2.07
CA LYS A 113 8.02 2.38 -3.03
C LYS A 113 6.95 1.45 -3.59
N ALA A 114 6.06 0.92 -2.73
CA ALA A 114 4.94 0.07 -3.15
C ALA A 114 4.01 0.76 -4.16
N ASN A 115 3.65 2.03 -3.91
CA ASN A 115 2.85 2.82 -4.86
C ASN A 115 3.57 3.00 -6.21
N SER A 116 4.87 3.29 -6.19
CA SER A 116 5.65 3.42 -7.43
C SER A 116 5.79 2.08 -8.16
N MET A 117 6.01 0.98 -7.45
CA MET A 117 6.03 -0.36 -8.05
C MET A 117 4.68 -0.71 -8.68
N PHE A 118 3.57 -0.43 -8.00
CA PHE A 118 2.24 -0.62 -8.57
C PHE A 118 2.04 0.22 -9.83
N LYS A 119 2.35 1.53 -9.79
CA LYS A 119 2.26 2.45 -10.94
C LYS A 119 2.91 1.87 -12.20
N TYR A 120 4.11 1.31 -12.07
CA TYR A 120 4.89 0.85 -13.20
C TYR A 120 4.62 -0.61 -13.61
N TYR A 121 4.24 -1.46 -12.66
CA TYR A 121 4.23 -2.91 -12.87
C TYR A 121 2.85 -3.57 -12.73
N TYR A 122 1.75 -2.83 -12.53
CA TYR A 122 0.41 -3.44 -12.33
C TYR A 122 -0.09 -4.24 -13.53
N LYS A 123 0.46 -4.02 -14.73
CA LYS A 123 0.15 -4.79 -15.96
C LYS A 123 1.18 -5.90 -16.26
N ASP A 124 2.29 -5.91 -15.55
CA ASP A 124 3.35 -6.90 -15.76
C ASP A 124 3.12 -8.11 -14.86
N LYS A 125 2.60 -9.19 -15.45
CA LYS A 125 2.33 -10.45 -14.77
C LYS A 125 3.54 -10.96 -13.97
N ALA A 126 4.76 -10.85 -14.52
CA ALA A 126 5.97 -11.36 -13.87
C ALA A 126 6.38 -10.52 -12.64
N LYS A 127 6.03 -9.24 -12.60
CA LYS A 127 6.36 -8.31 -11.51
C LYS A 127 5.29 -8.26 -10.41
N LEU A 128 4.05 -8.69 -10.68
CA LEU A 128 2.96 -8.65 -9.71
C LEU A 128 3.27 -9.34 -8.37
N PRO A 129 3.94 -10.52 -8.32
CA PRO A 129 4.31 -11.11 -7.03
C PRO A 129 5.19 -10.17 -6.18
N ALA A 130 6.14 -9.48 -6.79
CA ALA A 130 7.00 -8.51 -6.10
C ALA A 130 6.22 -7.25 -5.65
N VAL A 131 5.22 -6.82 -6.44
CA VAL A 131 4.32 -5.72 -6.05
C VAL A 131 3.49 -6.10 -4.82
N VAL A 132 2.96 -7.33 -4.75
CA VAL A 132 2.25 -7.80 -3.55
C VAL A 132 3.21 -7.86 -2.36
N ALA A 133 4.40 -8.43 -2.53
CA ALA A 133 5.36 -8.59 -1.46
C ALA A 133 5.80 -7.24 -0.83
N ILE A 134 5.97 -6.18 -1.63
CA ILE A 134 6.32 -4.86 -1.09
C ILE A 134 5.14 -4.24 -0.31
N PHE A 135 3.88 -4.47 -0.71
CA PHE A 135 2.72 -4.06 0.08
C PHE A 135 2.59 -4.89 1.36
N ASP A 136 2.87 -6.21 1.33
CA ASP A 136 2.94 -7.04 2.53
C ASP A 136 3.98 -6.46 3.51
N ARG A 137 5.17 -6.09 3.03
CA ARG A 137 6.21 -5.45 3.85
C ARG A 137 5.77 -4.09 4.41
N ALA A 138 5.07 -3.28 3.61
CA ALA A 138 4.52 -2.01 4.07
C ALA A 138 3.49 -2.22 5.19
N TYR A 139 2.66 -3.25 5.08
CA TYR A 139 1.72 -3.63 6.14
C TYR A 139 2.44 -4.11 7.40
N GLU A 140 3.43 -4.98 7.27
CA GLU A 140 4.19 -5.51 8.41
C GLU A 140 4.83 -4.42 9.26
N LEU A 141 5.44 -3.42 8.60
CA LEU A 141 6.16 -2.34 9.26
C LEU A 141 5.24 -1.26 9.84
N ASN A 142 4.09 -1.02 9.24
CA ASN A 142 3.25 0.12 9.59
C ASN A 142 1.94 -0.26 10.28
N LYS A 143 1.44 -1.49 10.09
CA LYS A 143 0.16 -1.96 10.65
C LYS A 143 -0.95 -0.91 10.43
N GLU A 144 -1.62 -0.47 11.50
CA GLU A 144 -2.67 0.55 11.47
C GLU A 144 -2.22 1.92 10.95
N ASN A 145 -0.90 2.20 10.99
CA ASN A 145 -0.32 3.44 10.47
C ASN A 145 -0.02 3.39 8.97
N MET A 146 -0.33 2.29 8.28
CA MET A 146 -0.15 2.18 6.83
C MET A 146 -0.81 3.36 6.11
N MET A 147 -0.14 3.86 5.06
CA MET A 147 -0.64 5.01 4.28
C MET A 147 -1.99 4.69 3.63
N GLU A 148 -2.94 5.63 3.69
CA GLU A 148 -4.26 5.45 3.07
C GLU A 148 -4.18 5.16 1.57
N SER A 149 -3.25 5.83 0.87
CA SER A 149 -2.99 5.62 -0.55
C SER A 149 -2.48 4.22 -0.91
N ASN A 150 -2.13 3.40 0.07
CA ASN A 150 -1.69 2.03 -0.14
C ASN A 150 -2.84 1.03 -0.09
N LEU A 151 -3.94 1.34 0.59
CA LEU A 151 -4.94 0.34 0.99
C LEU A 151 -5.68 -0.25 -0.21
N ASP A 152 -6.19 0.59 -1.11
CA ASP A 152 -6.88 0.13 -2.33
C ASP A 152 -5.88 -0.47 -3.35
N LEU A 153 -4.68 0.12 -3.49
CA LEU A 153 -3.65 -0.40 -4.38
C LEU A 153 -3.12 -1.76 -3.93
N TYR A 154 -2.99 -1.97 -2.61
CA TYR A 154 -2.60 -3.26 -2.05
C TYR A 154 -3.62 -4.33 -2.43
N MET A 155 -4.92 -4.13 -2.16
CA MET A 155 -5.94 -5.11 -2.54
C MET A 155 -6.02 -5.30 -4.04
N LYS A 156 -5.83 -4.23 -4.83
CA LYS A 156 -5.79 -4.32 -6.29
C LYS A 156 -4.60 -5.15 -6.78
N SER A 157 -3.42 -5.00 -6.17
CA SER A 157 -2.25 -5.82 -6.51
C SER A 157 -2.48 -7.31 -6.21
N VAL A 158 -3.10 -7.62 -5.07
CA VAL A 158 -3.51 -8.97 -4.68
C VAL A 158 -4.47 -9.57 -5.71
N GLN A 159 -5.52 -8.83 -6.08
CA GLN A 159 -6.50 -9.23 -7.09
C GLN A 159 -5.84 -9.52 -8.44
N LEU A 160 -5.00 -8.61 -8.92
CA LEU A 160 -4.32 -8.77 -10.21
C LEU A 160 -3.36 -9.96 -10.19
N ASN A 161 -2.55 -10.10 -9.12
CA ASN A 161 -1.64 -11.23 -8.98
C ASN A 161 -2.39 -12.57 -8.97
N ALA A 162 -3.43 -12.69 -8.18
CA ALA A 162 -4.23 -13.92 -8.10
C ALA A 162 -4.92 -14.25 -9.43
N SER A 163 -5.37 -13.23 -10.18
CA SER A 163 -6.06 -13.42 -11.48
C SER A 163 -5.10 -13.80 -12.60
N PHE A 164 -3.93 -13.15 -12.69
CA PHE A 164 -2.96 -13.39 -13.76
C PHE A 164 -2.02 -14.56 -13.47
N ASN A 165 -1.66 -14.77 -12.20
CA ASN A 165 -0.78 -15.84 -11.73
C ASN A 165 -1.61 -16.89 -10.98
N LYS A 166 -2.45 -17.65 -11.71
CA LYS A 166 -3.34 -18.65 -11.12
C LYS A 166 -2.60 -19.59 -10.17
N GLY A 167 -3.12 -19.78 -8.98
CA GLY A 167 -2.51 -20.64 -7.97
C GLY A 167 -1.34 -20.01 -7.19
N SER A 168 -0.95 -18.76 -7.47
CA SER A 168 0.10 -18.05 -6.73
C SER A 168 -0.33 -17.66 -5.31
N MET A 169 -1.63 -17.62 -5.06
CA MET A 169 -2.23 -17.30 -3.75
C MET A 169 -3.45 -18.19 -3.50
N THR A 170 -3.61 -18.62 -2.26
CA THR A 170 -4.85 -19.31 -1.82
C THR A 170 -5.96 -18.31 -1.51
N ASP A 171 -7.20 -18.76 -1.50
CA ASP A 171 -8.36 -17.95 -1.09
C ASP A 171 -8.16 -17.38 0.33
N ASP A 172 -7.62 -18.18 1.27
CA ASP A 172 -7.33 -17.73 2.63
C ASP A 172 -6.30 -16.62 2.68
N GLN A 173 -5.24 -16.68 1.88
CA GLN A 173 -4.23 -15.63 1.79
C GLN A 173 -4.78 -14.31 1.23
N ILE A 174 -5.71 -14.40 0.27
CA ILE A 174 -6.39 -13.22 -0.28
C ILE A 174 -7.33 -12.60 0.75
N LEU A 175 -8.11 -13.44 1.44
CA LEU A 175 -9.06 -12.99 2.47
C LEU A 175 -8.36 -12.41 3.70
N GLU A 176 -7.23 -12.97 4.12
CA GLU A 176 -6.43 -12.42 5.22
C GLU A 176 -5.98 -10.99 4.93
N ARG A 177 -5.46 -10.72 3.72
CA ARG A 177 -5.05 -9.37 3.32
C ARG A 177 -6.23 -8.41 3.25
N TYR A 178 -7.34 -8.89 2.72
CA TYR A 178 -8.58 -8.10 2.72
C TYR A 178 -9.02 -7.74 4.14
N ASP A 179 -9.01 -8.69 5.07
CA ASP A 179 -9.41 -8.45 6.46
C ASP A 179 -8.45 -7.49 7.17
N ASN A 180 -7.15 -7.63 6.94
CA ASN A 180 -6.11 -6.73 7.47
C ASN A 180 -6.31 -5.29 6.97
N ILE A 181 -6.56 -5.12 5.67
CA ILE A 181 -6.83 -3.80 5.07
C ILE A 181 -8.10 -3.18 5.67
N ASN A 182 -9.17 -3.95 5.81
CA ASN A 182 -10.42 -3.44 6.40
C ASN A 182 -10.26 -3.07 7.87
N ALA A 183 -9.49 -3.82 8.65
CA ALA A 183 -9.19 -3.47 10.03
C ALA A 183 -8.48 -2.11 10.14
N ILE A 184 -7.55 -1.82 9.21
CA ILE A 184 -6.91 -0.50 9.14
C ILE A 184 -7.92 0.60 8.79
N ILE A 185 -8.78 0.34 7.79
CA ILE A 185 -9.82 1.31 7.38
C ILE A 185 -10.75 1.60 8.55
N ASP A 186 -11.18 0.57 9.30
CA ASP A 186 -12.05 0.73 10.48
C ASP A 186 -11.39 1.57 11.56
N ALA A 187 -10.14 1.25 11.91
CA ALA A 187 -9.39 1.99 12.93
C ALA A 187 -9.22 3.47 12.54
N LYS A 188 -8.83 3.74 11.28
CA LYS A 188 -8.69 5.12 10.78
C LYS A 188 -10.03 5.85 10.69
N THR A 189 -11.09 5.18 10.26
CA THR A 189 -12.45 5.77 10.19
C THR A 189 -12.93 6.16 11.58
N LYS A 190 -12.77 5.26 12.56
CA LYS A 190 -13.13 5.57 13.95
C LYS A 190 -12.35 6.79 14.45
N LYS A 191 -11.03 6.81 14.26
CA LYS A 191 -10.16 7.94 14.65
C LYS A 191 -10.58 9.25 13.99
N ALA A 192 -10.95 9.23 12.70
CA ALA A 192 -11.43 10.42 11.99
C ALA A 192 -12.77 10.93 12.56
N LEU A 193 -13.72 10.03 12.84
CA LEU A 193 -15.02 10.38 13.43
C LEU A 193 -14.86 10.91 14.87
N ASP A 194 -14.06 10.26 15.70
CA ASP A 194 -13.76 10.70 17.08
C ASP A 194 -13.10 12.09 17.09
N ALA A 195 -12.36 12.45 16.03
CA ALA A 195 -11.74 13.75 15.85
C ALA A 195 -12.65 14.79 15.12
N GLY A 196 -13.91 14.46 14.82
CA GLY A 196 -14.84 15.33 14.09
C GLY A 196 -14.51 15.55 12.61
N LYS A 197 -13.64 14.72 12.00
CA LYS A 197 -13.17 14.82 10.62
C LYS A 197 -14.03 13.98 9.67
N ALA A 198 -15.29 14.36 9.46
CA ALA A 198 -16.22 13.61 8.63
C ALA A 198 -15.74 13.42 7.18
N ALA A 199 -15.09 14.42 6.58
CA ALA A 199 -14.54 14.33 5.23
C ALA A 199 -13.43 13.24 5.09
N ASP A 200 -12.63 13.04 6.13
CA ASP A 200 -11.61 11.96 6.13
C ASP A 200 -12.27 10.58 6.27
N ALA A 201 -13.34 10.47 7.07
CA ALA A 201 -14.12 9.25 7.15
C ALA A 201 -14.79 8.89 5.80
N ASP A 202 -15.31 9.89 5.07
CA ASP A 202 -15.88 9.66 3.73
C ASP A 202 -14.84 9.23 2.69
N LYS A 203 -13.61 9.76 2.75
CA LYS A 203 -12.49 9.27 1.91
C LYS A 203 -12.19 7.80 2.21
N LEU A 204 -12.13 7.41 3.47
CA LEU A 204 -11.89 6.01 3.89
C LEU A 204 -13.02 5.09 3.42
N LYS A 205 -14.27 5.55 3.44
CA LYS A 205 -15.40 4.82 2.88
C LYS A 205 -15.26 4.60 1.36
N ALA A 206 -14.77 5.60 0.62
CA ALA A 206 -14.50 5.47 -0.81
C ALA A 206 -13.34 4.48 -1.09
N ILE A 207 -12.29 4.49 -0.25
CA ILE A 207 -11.20 3.50 -0.32
C ILE A 207 -11.76 2.10 -0.07
N ARG A 208 -12.59 1.89 0.95
CA ARG A 208 -13.26 0.61 1.23
C ARG A 208 -14.02 0.08 0.02
N ALA A 209 -14.79 0.94 -0.66
CA ALA A 209 -15.55 0.52 -1.83
C ALA A 209 -14.63 -0.07 -2.94
N LYS A 210 -13.46 0.52 -3.16
CA LYS A 210 -12.46 -0.01 -4.12
C LYS A 210 -11.82 -1.32 -3.65
N VAL A 211 -11.59 -1.47 -2.34
CA VAL A 211 -11.08 -2.71 -1.73
C VAL A 211 -12.10 -3.83 -1.92
N ASP A 212 -13.38 -3.57 -1.68
CA ASP A 212 -14.49 -4.53 -1.87
C ASP A 212 -14.65 -4.91 -3.36
N GLU A 213 -14.55 -3.93 -4.27
CA GLU A 213 -14.55 -4.17 -5.71
C GLU A 213 -13.40 -5.10 -6.13
N SER A 214 -12.18 -4.84 -5.63
CA SER A 214 -11.01 -5.67 -5.92
C SER A 214 -11.17 -7.10 -5.42
N LEU A 215 -11.73 -7.30 -4.21
CA LEU A 215 -12.03 -8.64 -3.73
C LEU A 215 -13.09 -9.33 -4.61
N SER A 216 -14.13 -8.60 -4.98
CA SER A 216 -15.21 -9.15 -5.83
C SER A 216 -14.71 -9.57 -7.23
N ALA A 217 -13.71 -8.87 -7.75
CA ALA A 217 -13.04 -9.18 -9.03
C ALA A 217 -11.93 -10.23 -8.90
N SER A 218 -11.59 -10.67 -7.69
CA SER A 218 -10.58 -11.71 -7.44
C SER A 218 -11.13 -13.11 -7.78
N PRO A 219 -10.25 -14.11 -7.99
CA PRO A 219 -10.68 -15.48 -8.26
C PRO A 219 -11.21 -16.24 -7.04
N VAL A 220 -11.31 -15.60 -5.87
CA VAL A 220 -11.82 -16.21 -4.63
C VAL A 220 -13.21 -16.78 -4.88
N LYS A 221 -13.38 -18.05 -4.54
CA LYS A 221 -14.66 -18.73 -4.64
C LYS A 221 -15.49 -18.48 -3.38
N PHE A 222 -16.57 -17.74 -3.57
CA PHE A 222 -17.56 -17.52 -2.52
C PHE A 222 -18.61 -18.61 -2.60
N ASP A 223 -18.42 -19.70 -1.85
CA ASP A 223 -19.35 -20.82 -1.71
C ASP A 223 -19.92 -20.94 -0.29
N CYS A 224 -20.90 -21.84 -0.11
CA CYS A 224 -21.51 -22.07 1.21
C CYS A 224 -20.50 -22.51 2.28
N PRO A 225 -19.55 -23.42 2.02
CA PRO A 225 -18.51 -23.77 2.99
C PRO A 225 -17.71 -22.56 3.46
N MET A 226 -17.28 -21.69 2.54
CA MET A 226 -16.52 -20.48 2.87
C MET A 226 -17.37 -19.49 3.70
N VAL A 227 -18.62 -19.24 3.31
CA VAL A 227 -19.51 -18.37 4.09
C VAL A 227 -19.69 -18.89 5.51
N LYS A 228 -19.94 -20.19 5.68
CA LYS A 228 -20.11 -20.81 7.00
C LYS A 228 -18.84 -20.77 7.84
N SER A 229 -17.68 -21.06 7.25
CA SER A 229 -16.44 -21.17 8.01
C SER A 229 -15.77 -19.83 8.30
N LYS A 230 -15.89 -18.85 7.40
CA LYS A 230 -15.11 -17.60 7.49
C LYS A 230 -15.97 -16.36 7.77
N LEU A 231 -17.15 -16.24 7.19
CA LEU A 231 -17.96 -15.01 7.29
C LEU A 231 -19.02 -15.10 8.39
N GLU A 232 -19.68 -16.23 8.54
CA GLU A 232 -20.74 -16.41 9.55
C GLU A 232 -20.23 -16.22 10.99
N PRO A 233 -19.08 -16.77 11.42
CA PRO A 233 -18.57 -16.54 12.77
C PRO A 233 -18.30 -15.07 13.06
N LYS A 234 -17.76 -14.32 12.09
CA LYS A 234 -17.50 -12.88 12.22
C LYS A 234 -18.81 -12.09 12.34
N PHE A 235 -19.81 -12.44 11.52
CA PHE A 235 -21.12 -11.80 11.59
C PHE A 235 -21.84 -12.09 12.92
N ARG A 236 -21.71 -13.29 13.46
CA ARG A 236 -22.28 -13.62 14.77
C ARG A 236 -21.65 -12.80 15.91
N GLN A 237 -20.37 -12.47 15.81
CA GLN A 237 -19.68 -11.60 16.77
C GLN A 237 -20.13 -10.13 16.66
N ASN A 238 -20.46 -9.66 15.45
CA ASN A 238 -20.96 -8.30 15.21
C ASN A 238 -22.15 -8.31 14.24
N PRO A 239 -23.37 -8.61 14.72
CA PRO A 239 -24.56 -8.74 13.87
C PRO A 239 -25.04 -7.41 13.26
N THR A 240 -24.51 -6.28 13.71
CA THR A 240 -24.83 -4.95 13.20
C THR A 240 -23.91 -4.49 12.07
N ASP A 241 -22.89 -5.28 11.73
CA ASP A 241 -21.95 -4.98 10.63
C ASP A 241 -22.65 -5.11 9.26
N GLN A 242 -23.08 -3.96 8.74
CA GLN A 242 -23.79 -3.88 7.47
C GLN A 242 -22.89 -4.26 6.28
N ALA A 243 -21.59 -3.98 6.35
CA ALA A 243 -20.66 -4.29 5.28
C ALA A 243 -20.47 -5.81 5.18
N LEU A 244 -20.28 -6.48 6.32
CA LEU A 244 -20.17 -7.93 6.40
C LEU A 244 -21.47 -8.62 5.99
N ALA A 245 -22.62 -8.08 6.40
CA ALA A 245 -23.93 -8.59 5.98
C ALA A 245 -24.14 -8.51 4.46
N LYS A 246 -23.82 -7.35 3.84
CA LYS A 246 -23.87 -7.19 2.37
C LYS A 246 -22.93 -8.16 1.68
N LYS A 247 -21.74 -8.39 2.22
CA LYS A 247 -20.75 -9.33 1.69
C LYS A 247 -21.27 -10.76 1.69
N ILE A 248 -21.85 -11.21 2.79
CA ILE A 248 -22.47 -12.54 2.89
C ILE A 248 -23.60 -12.67 1.88
N LEU A 249 -24.47 -11.67 1.76
CA LEU A 249 -25.55 -11.63 0.79
C LEU A 249 -25.02 -11.74 -0.65
N HIS A 250 -24.03 -10.90 -0.99
CA HIS A 250 -23.43 -10.89 -2.32
C HIS A 250 -22.74 -12.23 -2.65
N SER A 251 -22.05 -12.81 -1.68
CA SER A 251 -21.39 -14.12 -1.84
C SER A 251 -22.38 -15.24 -2.09
N CYS A 252 -23.49 -15.27 -1.36
CA CYS A 252 -24.56 -16.24 -1.57
C CYS A 252 -25.26 -16.04 -2.93
N PHE A 253 -25.46 -14.80 -3.35
CA PHE A 253 -26.10 -14.47 -4.63
C PHE A 253 -25.22 -14.86 -5.83
N LYS A 254 -23.91 -14.58 -5.76
CA LYS A 254 -22.92 -14.92 -6.81
C LYS A 254 -22.74 -16.43 -6.96
N ALA A 255 -22.91 -17.19 -5.88
CA ALA A 255 -22.87 -18.64 -5.88
C ALA A 255 -24.17 -19.30 -6.39
N ASN A 256 -25.18 -18.50 -6.78
CA ASN A 256 -26.53 -18.96 -7.16
C ASN A 256 -27.18 -19.88 -6.13
N VAL A 257 -26.82 -19.68 -4.85
CA VAL A 257 -27.27 -20.49 -3.71
C VAL A 257 -28.25 -19.66 -2.90
N LEU A 258 -29.53 -20.07 -2.86
CA LEU A 258 -30.48 -19.52 -1.91
C LEU A 258 -29.91 -19.69 -0.49
N MET A 259 -29.86 -18.61 0.32
CA MET A 259 -29.34 -18.62 1.70
C MET A 259 -29.90 -19.77 2.54
N ILE A 260 -31.12 -20.25 2.23
CA ILE A 260 -31.79 -21.36 2.84
C ILE A 260 -31.00 -22.69 2.64
N HIS A 261 -30.37 -22.90 1.48
CA HIS A 261 -29.58 -24.09 1.18
C HIS A 261 -28.27 -24.15 1.98
N CYS A 262 -27.73 -22.99 2.38
CA CYS A 262 -26.58 -22.92 3.29
C CYS A 262 -27.01 -23.16 4.76
N GLY A 263 -28.29 -23.39 5.05
CA GLY A 263 -28.81 -23.54 6.43
C GLY A 263 -28.80 -22.23 7.21
N TRP A 264 -28.67 -21.10 6.51
CA TRP A 264 -28.62 -19.77 7.11
C TRP A 264 -30.04 -19.22 7.18
N ARG A 265 -30.58 -19.05 8.41
CA ARG A 265 -31.86 -18.36 8.58
C ARG A 265 -31.57 -16.86 8.65
N PRO A 266 -32.05 -16.03 7.71
CA PRO A 266 -31.84 -14.59 7.78
C PRO A 266 -32.44 -14.06 9.08
N VAL A 267 -31.61 -13.42 9.90
CA VAL A 267 -32.10 -12.67 11.07
C VAL A 267 -33.11 -11.64 10.56
N LYS A 268 -34.16 -11.34 11.34
CA LYS A 268 -35.26 -10.41 11.00
C LYS A 268 -34.82 -9.11 10.29
N TRP A 269 -33.63 -8.68 10.56
CA TRP A 269 -32.99 -7.48 10.03
C TRP A 269 -32.58 -7.58 8.54
N LEU A 270 -32.19 -8.75 8.03
CA LEU A 270 -31.91 -8.95 6.59
C LEU A 270 -33.18 -8.84 5.73
N ARG A 271 -34.38 -9.07 6.30
CA ARG A 271 -35.64 -8.84 5.60
C ARG A 271 -35.91 -7.34 5.35
N THR A 272 -35.46 -6.47 6.25
CA THR A 272 -35.64 -5.01 6.11
C THR A 272 -34.68 -4.37 5.11
N LEU A 273 -33.49 -4.93 4.89
CA LEU A 273 -32.57 -4.47 3.84
C LEU A 273 -33.05 -4.84 2.44
N ASN A 274 -33.66 -6.01 2.28
CA ASN A 274 -34.15 -6.45 0.97
C ASN A 274 -35.36 -5.66 0.47
N GLN A 275 -36.09 -4.99 1.36
CA GLN A 275 -37.22 -4.12 0.96
C GLN A 275 -36.82 -2.70 0.57
N LYS A 276 -35.62 -2.22 0.95
CA LYS A 276 -35.14 -0.85 0.67
C LYS A 276 -34.12 -0.74 -0.47
N THR A 277 -33.62 -1.85 -1.01
CA THR A 277 -32.57 -1.86 -2.06
C THR A 277 -33.03 -2.46 -3.39
N LEU A 278 -34.32 -2.76 -3.54
CA LEU A 278 -34.95 -3.23 -4.78
C LEU A 278 -35.92 -2.18 -5.38
N VAL A 279 -35.68 -0.90 -5.10
CA VAL A 279 -36.34 0.23 -5.81
C VAL A 279 -35.28 1.04 -6.50
#